data_a8a9d6c6f273f5ef6cf06cd46a81b7b3
#
_entry.id   a8a9d6c6f273f5ef6cf06cd46a81b7b3
#
_cell.length_a   1.000
_cell.length_b   1.000
_cell.length_c   1.000
_cell.angle_alpha   90.00
_cell.angle_beta   90.00
_cell.angle_gamma   90.00
#
_symmetry.space_group_name_H-M   'P 1'
#
loop_
_entity.id
_entity.type
_entity.pdbx_description
1 polymer ?
#
loop_
_entity_poly.entity_id
_entity_poly.type
_entity_poly.pdbx_seq_one_letter_code
_entity_poly.pdbx_strand_id
1 'polypeptide(L)'
;MPERGVTDKIVTFLGRITFQKGPDYFIEAAAKVLKRVPNVRFVMAGSGDMMNHCIRRVAQLGIADRFHFTGFLKGDDVQKMFQLSDVYIMPSVSEPFGISPLEAMRSNVPTIISHQSGVAEVLDYAVKVNYWDVDAMADSIYGLITYPALAKMFSEKGMEEVNNLKWFNAATKIKDVYQQAIDKCNK
;
A
#
# COMPACT_ATOMS: atom_id res chain seq x y z
N MET A 1 -8.20 16.16 10.13
CA MET A 1 -7.58 15.87 8.82
C MET A 1 -7.39 17.18 8.08
N PRO A 2 -6.30 17.38 7.35
CA PRO A 2 -6.18 18.59 6.55
C PRO A 2 -7.34 18.62 5.55
N GLU A 3 -7.95 19.78 5.35
CA GLU A 3 -8.96 19.97 4.31
C GLU A 3 -8.32 19.62 2.96
N ARG A 4 -9.00 18.78 2.20
CA ARG A 4 -8.57 18.42 0.84
C ARG A 4 -8.71 19.67 -0.01
N GLY A 5 -7.59 20.27 -0.41
CA GLY A 5 -7.62 21.23 -1.51
C GLY A 5 -8.19 20.54 -2.75
N VAL A 6 -9.06 21.19 -3.49
CA VAL A 6 -9.88 20.59 -4.59
C VAL A 6 -9.04 19.84 -5.64
N THR A 7 -7.72 19.97 -5.63
CA THR A 7 -6.79 19.42 -6.64
C THR A 7 -5.68 18.52 -6.07
N ASP A 8 -5.51 18.43 -4.74
CA ASP A 8 -4.41 17.65 -4.16
C ASP A 8 -4.71 16.15 -4.23
N LYS A 9 -3.75 15.39 -4.78
CA LYS A 9 -3.77 13.92 -4.72
C LYS A 9 -3.20 13.42 -3.40
N ILE A 10 -3.75 12.34 -2.86
CA ILE A 10 -3.32 11.77 -1.56
C ILE A 10 -2.72 10.39 -1.78
N VAL A 11 -1.46 10.25 -1.40
CA VAL A 11 -0.72 8.97 -1.40
C VAL A 11 -0.53 8.54 0.05
N THR A 12 -0.95 7.32 0.38
CA THR A 12 -1.04 6.85 1.76
C THR A 12 -0.16 5.64 2.02
N PHE A 13 0.55 5.66 3.13
CA PHE A 13 1.21 4.54 3.78
C PHE A 13 0.46 4.22 5.08
N LEU A 14 0.17 2.94 5.34
CA LEU A 14 -0.43 2.46 6.59
C LEU A 14 0.36 1.29 7.13
N GLY A 15 0.83 1.40 8.37
CA GLY A 15 1.51 0.29 9.04
C GLY A 15 2.32 0.74 10.26
N ARG A 16 3.00 -0.22 10.88
CA ARG A 16 3.98 0.11 11.92
C ARG A 16 5.14 0.90 11.28
N ILE A 17 5.53 1.99 11.90
CA ILE A 17 6.64 2.83 11.40
C ILE A 17 7.95 2.26 11.94
N THR A 18 8.39 1.16 11.31
CA THR A 18 9.59 0.39 11.64
C THR A 18 10.38 0.10 10.37
N PHE A 19 11.66 -0.23 10.48
CA PHE A 19 12.52 -0.57 9.33
C PHE A 19 11.87 -1.62 8.42
N GLN A 20 11.24 -2.64 9.00
CA GLN A 20 10.59 -3.73 8.25
C GLN A 20 9.50 -3.25 7.28
N LYS A 21 8.83 -2.15 7.61
CA LYS A 21 7.75 -1.58 6.78
C LYS A 21 8.23 -0.56 5.74
N GLY A 22 9.52 -0.22 5.76
CA GLY A 22 10.16 0.60 4.75
C GLY A 22 9.70 2.05 4.67
N PRO A 23 9.48 2.77 5.80
CA PRO A 23 9.00 4.15 5.75
C PRO A 23 10.00 5.10 5.07
N ASP A 24 11.31 4.83 5.14
CA ASP A 24 12.32 5.65 4.48
C ASP A 24 12.16 5.60 2.95
N TYR A 25 11.90 4.43 2.38
CA TYR A 25 11.68 4.29 0.93
C TYR A 25 10.46 5.05 0.46
N PHE A 26 9.40 5.07 1.27
CA PHE A 26 8.21 5.89 1.01
C PHE A 26 8.54 7.39 1.01
N ILE A 27 9.32 7.87 1.99
CA ILE A 27 9.73 9.28 2.09
C ILE A 27 10.60 9.69 0.90
N GLU A 28 11.59 8.87 0.53
CA GLU A 28 12.46 9.14 -0.62
C GLU A 28 11.68 9.16 -1.94
N ALA A 29 10.75 8.23 -2.13
CA ALA A 29 9.87 8.23 -3.30
C ALA A 29 8.99 9.48 -3.33
N ALA A 30 8.42 9.88 -2.19
CA ALA A 30 7.63 11.09 -2.06
C ALA A 30 8.41 12.35 -2.48
N ALA A 31 9.66 12.47 -2.04
CA ALA A 31 10.53 13.59 -2.43
C ALA A 31 10.78 13.64 -3.94
N LYS A 32 10.91 12.48 -4.60
CA LYS A 32 11.05 12.41 -6.07
C LYS A 32 9.74 12.78 -6.79
N VAL A 33 8.61 12.30 -6.31
CA VAL A 33 7.29 12.63 -6.88
C VAL A 33 7.02 14.13 -6.79
N LEU A 34 7.29 14.77 -5.65
CA LEU A 34 7.03 16.19 -5.42
C LEU A 34 7.85 17.11 -6.33
N LYS A 35 9.00 16.67 -6.83
CA LYS A 35 9.77 17.41 -7.86
C LYS A 35 9.04 17.47 -9.21
N ARG A 36 8.16 16.51 -9.49
CA ARG A 36 7.43 16.38 -10.76
C ARG A 36 5.99 16.88 -10.65
N VAL A 37 5.34 16.62 -9.51
CA VAL A 37 3.93 16.97 -9.25
C VAL A 37 3.83 17.58 -7.86
N PRO A 38 3.78 18.91 -7.73
CA PRO A 38 3.76 19.59 -6.44
C PRO A 38 2.41 19.46 -5.70
N ASN A 39 1.32 19.15 -6.41
CA ASN A 39 -0.03 19.04 -5.84
C ASN A 39 -0.34 17.63 -5.31
N VAL A 40 0.59 17.05 -4.56
CA VAL A 40 0.43 15.74 -3.92
C VAL A 40 0.66 15.90 -2.43
N ARG A 41 -0.15 15.21 -1.63
CA ARG A 41 0.04 15.06 -0.20
C ARG A 41 0.35 13.62 0.14
N PHE A 42 1.27 13.43 1.04
CA PHE A 42 1.67 12.11 1.54
C PHE A 42 1.17 11.95 2.97
N VAL A 43 0.53 10.82 3.24
CA VAL A 43 0.00 10.48 4.56
C VAL A 43 0.72 9.24 5.06
N MET A 44 1.34 9.33 6.23
CA MET A 44 1.95 8.21 6.94
C MET A 44 1.12 7.91 8.18
N ALA A 45 0.36 6.83 8.11
CA ALA A 45 -0.53 6.39 9.20
C ALA A 45 0.09 5.22 9.95
N GLY A 46 0.23 5.39 11.27
CA GLY A 46 0.77 4.39 12.16
C GLY A 46 1.65 4.97 13.26
N SER A 47 2.29 4.09 13.99
CA SER A 47 3.25 4.42 15.03
C SER A 47 4.41 3.41 15.02
N GLY A 48 5.54 3.78 15.58
CA GLY A 48 6.71 2.92 15.65
C GLY A 48 7.97 3.68 16.06
N ASP A 49 9.03 2.94 16.24
CA ASP A 49 10.34 3.42 16.70
C ASP A 49 11.01 4.39 15.71
N MET A 50 10.68 4.27 14.40
CA MET A 50 11.21 5.17 13.37
C MET A 50 10.41 6.48 13.20
N MET A 51 9.32 6.73 13.93
CA MET A 51 8.49 7.93 13.78
C MET A 51 9.32 9.23 13.83
N ASN A 52 10.13 9.41 14.85
CA ASN A 52 10.95 10.61 15.00
C ASN A 52 12.04 10.72 13.91
N HIS A 53 12.54 9.59 13.43
CA HIS A 53 13.46 9.55 12.29
C HIS A 53 12.77 10.03 11.02
N CYS A 54 11.58 9.50 10.73
CA CYS A 54 10.77 9.88 9.57
C CYS A 54 10.43 11.38 9.56
N ILE A 55 10.00 11.94 10.69
CA ILE A 55 9.70 13.37 10.81
C ILE A 55 10.94 14.22 10.50
N ARG A 56 12.11 13.86 11.07
CA ARG A 56 13.36 14.57 10.75
C ARG A 56 13.75 14.43 9.29
N ARG A 57 13.60 13.25 8.69
CA ARG A 57 13.94 13.01 7.29
C ARG A 57 13.07 13.85 6.34
N VAL A 58 11.77 13.91 6.57
CA VAL A 58 10.81 14.75 5.83
C VAL A 58 11.20 16.23 5.91
N ALA A 59 11.58 16.70 7.11
CA ALA A 59 12.05 18.08 7.30
C ALA A 59 13.38 18.36 6.57
N GLN A 60 14.34 17.44 6.62
CA GLN A 60 15.63 17.56 5.91
C GLN A 60 15.46 17.62 4.38
N LEU A 61 14.46 16.91 3.85
CA LEU A 61 14.13 16.93 2.43
C LEU A 61 13.30 18.15 2.00
N GLY A 62 12.87 18.99 2.95
CA GLY A 62 12.09 20.19 2.69
C GLY A 62 10.68 19.93 2.18
N ILE A 63 10.08 18.78 2.53
CA ILE A 63 8.74 18.36 2.09
C ILE A 63 7.71 18.26 3.23
N ALA A 64 8.00 18.88 4.38
CA ALA A 64 7.17 18.77 5.57
C ALA A 64 5.75 19.34 5.40
N ASP A 65 5.57 20.36 4.57
CA ASP A 65 4.28 20.96 4.22
C ASP A 65 3.38 20.04 3.36
N ARG A 66 3.95 19.00 2.77
CA ARG A 66 3.28 18.00 1.94
C ARG A 66 3.12 16.65 2.62
N PHE A 67 3.63 16.51 3.86
CA PHE A 67 3.61 15.26 4.61
C PHE A 67 2.72 15.38 5.85
N HIS A 68 1.86 14.38 6.08
CA HIS A 68 1.00 14.31 7.24
C HIS A 68 1.21 12.98 7.99
N PHE A 69 1.54 13.07 9.27
CA PHE A 69 1.66 11.94 10.19
C PHE A 69 0.42 11.86 11.05
N THR A 70 -0.41 10.81 10.88
CA THR A 70 -1.69 10.69 11.60
C THR A 70 -1.53 10.12 13.00
N GLY A 71 -0.42 9.44 13.29
CA GLY A 71 -0.34 8.53 14.41
C GLY A 71 -1.13 7.23 14.12
N PHE A 72 -1.39 6.47 15.17
CA PHE A 72 -2.09 5.18 15.06
C PHE A 72 -3.59 5.40 14.80
N LEU A 73 -4.11 4.77 13.73
CA LEU A 73 -5.53 4.79 13.36
C LEU A 73 -6.22 3.47 13.75
N LYS A 74 -7.51 3.51 14.07
CA LYS A 74 -8.33 2.36 14.46
C LYS A 74 -9.67 2.34 13.72
N GLY A 75 -10.15 1.12 13.44
CA GLY A 75 -11.51 0.89 12.96
C GLY A 75 -11.90 1.78 11.79
N ASP A 76 -12.97 2.54 11.96
CA ASP A 76 -13.53 3.39 10.90
C ASP A 76 -12.57 4.47 10.37
N ASP A 77 -11.60 4.91 11.18
CA ASP A 77 -10.64 5.94 10.75
C ASP A 77 -9.66 5.41 9.69
N VAL A 78 -9.33 4.11 9.74
CA VAL A 78 -8.56 3.44 8.68
C VAL A 78 -9.36 3.43 7.38
N GLN A 79 -10.65 3.09 7.45
CA GLN A 79 -11.52 3.07 6.28
C GLN A 79 -11.72 4.46 5.67
N LYS A 80 -11.95 5.49 6.51
CA LYS A 80 -12.02 6.89 6.06
C LYS A 80 -10.73 7.35 5.39
N MET A 81 -9.57 6.96 5.93
CA MET A 81 -8.28 7.26 5.33
C MET A 81 -8.16 6.66 3.93
N PHE A 82 -8.51 5.38 3.74
CA PHE A 82 -8.50 4.76 2.42
C PHE A 82 -9.46 5.44 1.45
N GLN A 83 -10.66 5.82 1.89
CA GLN A 83 -11.64 6.54 1.06
C GLN A 83 -11.13 7.91 0.58
N LEU A 84 -10.20 8.52 1.32
CA LEU A 84 -9.56 9.78 0.93
C LEU A 84 -8.30 9.58 0.08
N SER A 85 -7.80 8.36 -0.02
CA SER A 85 -6.55 8.05 -0.72
C SER A 85 -6.77 7.89 -2.22
N ASP A 86 -5.88 8.47 -3.01
CA ASP A 86 -5.82 8.24 -4.47
C ASP A 86 -4.86 7.08 -4.81
N VAL A 87 -3.86 6.82 -3.96
CA VAL A 87 -2.92 5.69 -4.08
C VAL A 87 -2.54 5.20 -2.68
N TYR A 88 -2.49 3.89 -2.51
CA TYR A 88 -1.92 3.26 -1.32
C TYR A 88 -0.58 2.60 -1.66
N ILE A 89 0.38 2.67 -0.73
CA ILE A 89 1.69 2.05 -0.91
C ILE A 89 2.14 1.29 0.34
N MET A 90 2.68 0.08 0.12
CA MET A 90 3.30 -0.76 1.13
C MET A 90 4.72 -1.17 0.70
N PRO A 91 5.75 -0.37 0.99
CA PRO A 91 7.13 -0.60 0.56
C PRO A 91 7.90 -1.48 1.56
N SER A 92 7.26 -2.52 2.07
CA SER A 92 7.83 -3.36 3.12
C SER A 92 9.08 -4.10 2.66
N VAL A 93 10.12 -4.06 3.48
CA VAL A 93 11.37 -4.83 3.31
C VAL A 93 11.11 -6.32 3.46
N SER A 94 10.23 -6.68 4.40
CA SER A 94 9.76 -8.05 4.62
C SER A 94 8.36 -8.00 5.21
N GLU A 95 7.44 -8.67 4.55
CA GLU A 95 6.05 -8.76 4.98
C GLU A 95 5.54 -10.18 4.75
N PRO A 96 5.24 -10.97 5.80
CA PRO A 96 4.80 -12.35 5.64
C PRO A 96 3.56 -12.50 4.75
N PHE A 97 2.61 -11.57 4.84
CA PHE A 97 1.46 -11.52 3.95
C PHE A 97 1.13 -10.08 3.57
N GLY A 98 0.54 -9.27 4.49
CA GLY A 98 0.11 -7.91 4.26
C GLY A 98 -1.40 -7.79 4.02
N ILE A 99 -2.16 -7.47 5.08
CA ILE A 99 -3.63 -7.30 5.01
C ILE A 99 -3.99 -5.91 4.48
N SER A 100 -3.23 -4.88 4.83
CA SER A 100 -3.55 -3.49 4.47
C SER A 100 -3.66 -3.21 2.96
N PRO A 101 -2.89 -3.87 2.05
CA PRO A 101 -3.16 -3.78 0.61
C PRO A 101 -4.55 -4.26 0.22
N LEU A 102 -5.04 -5.34 0.84
CA LEU A 102 -6.37 -5.88 0.57
C LEU A 102 -7.47 -4.91 1.03
N GLU A 103 -7.26 -4.25 2.18
CA GLU A 103 -8.18 -3.23 2.72
C GLU A 103 -8.23 -2.00 1.80
N ALA A 104 -7.07 -1.55 1.29
CA ALA A 104 -6.99 -0.45 0.33
C ALA A 104 -7.72 -0.79 -0.98
N MET A 105 -7.45 -1.96 -1.56
CA MET A 105 -8.09 -2.42 -2.79
C MET A 105 -9.61 -2.60 -2.62
N ARG A 106 -10.08 -3.10 -1.46
CA ARG A 106 -11.52 -3.16 -1.14
C ARG A 106 -12.16 -1.78 -1.05
N SER A 107 -11.38 -0.77 -0.72
CA SER A 107 -11.82 0.63 -0.72
C SER A 107 -11.67 1.31 -2.08
N ASN A 108 -11.45 0.53 -3.15
CA ASN A 108 -11.28 1.00 -4.53
C ASN A 108 -10.06 1.93 -4.70
N VAL A 109 -8.96 1.67 -3.95
CA VAL A 109 -7.72 2.44 -4.01
C VAL A 109 -6.67 1.63 -4.79
N PRO A 110 -6.09 2.17 -5.86
CA PRO A 110 -4.98 1.53 -6.56
C PRO A 110 -3.78 1.40 -5.64
N THR A 111 -3.15 0.23 -5.66
CA THR A 111 -2.21 -0.19 -4.62
C THR A 111 -0.85 -0.52 -5.22
N ILE A 112 0.21 -0.03 -4.57
CA ILE A 112 1.61 -0.36 -4.86
C ILE A 112 2.14 -1.20 -3.70
N ILE A 113 2.78 -2.33 -3.98
CA ILE A 113 3.34 -3.22 -2.98
C ILE A 113 4.78 -3.61 -3.32
N SER A 114 5.55 -3.96 -2.29
CA SER A 114 6.87 -4.55 -2.54
C SER A 114 6.74 -6.01 -3.01
N HIS A 115 7.63 -6.43 -3.92
CA HIS A 115 7.77 -7.84 -4.31
C HIS A 115 8.08 -8.75 -3.13
N GLN A 116 8.66 -8.21 -2.03
CA GLN A 116 9.07 -8.92 -0.82
C GLN A 116 7.94 -9.11 0.19
N SER A 117 6.69 -8.93 -0.23
CA SER A 117 5.49 -9.20 0.57
C SER A 117 4.78 -10.46 0.09
N GLY A 118 4.30 -11.30 1.01
CA GLY A 118 3.58 -12.52 0.65
C GLY A 118 2.30 -12.26 -0.14
N VAL A 119 1.66 -11.10 0.05
CA VAL A 119 0.49 -10.70 -0.75
C VAL A 119 0.83 -10.47 -2.23
N ALA A 120 2.10 -10.22 -2.56
CA ALA A 120 2.54 -10.08 -3.96
C ALA A 120 2.42 -11.38 -4.77
N GLU A 121 2.38 -12.53 -4.11
CA GLU A 121 2.19 -13.83 -4.76
C GLU A 121 0.73 -14.08 -5.18
N VAL A 122 -0.22 -13.38 -4.58
CA VAL A 122 -1.66 -13.62 -4.77
C VAL A 122 -2.40 -12.50 -5.47
N LEU A 123 -1.82 -11.30 -5.57
CA LEU A 123 -2.42 -10.15 -6.23
C LEU A 123 -1.84 -9.94 -7.61
N ASP A 124 -2.68 -9.90 -8.64
CA ASP A 124 -2.30 -9.57 -10.01
C ASP A 124 -2.49 -8.08 -10.31
N TYR A 125 -3.49 -7.44 -9.70
CA TYR A 125 -3.85 -6.04 -9.94
C TYR A 125 -3.31 -5.08 -8.86
N ALA A 126 -2.15 -5.38 -8.27
CA ALA A 126 -1.34 -4.43 -7.54
C ALA A 126 -0.06 -4.14 -8.34
N VAL A 127 0.39 -2.89 -8.34
CA VAL A 127 1.69 -2.53 -8.91
C VAL A 127 2.79 -3.07 -7.98
N LYS A 128 3.70 -3.88 -8.52
CA LYS A 128 4.75 -4.54 -7.74
C LYS A 128 6.10 -3.90 -8.04
N VAL A 129 6.81 -3.45 -7.00
CA VAL A 129 8.14 -2.85 -7.09
C VAL A 129 9.07 -3.47 -6.07
N ASN A 130 10.38 -3.44 -6.30
CA ASN A 130 11.32 -3.77 -5.24
C ASN A 130 11.35 -2.64 -4.21
N TYR A 131 11.37 -2.96 -2.90
CA TYR A 131 11.32 -1.94 -1.85
C TYR A 131 12.49 -0.95 -1.91
N TRP A 132 13.67 -1.38 -2.42
CA TRP A 132 14.86 -0.53 -2.58
C TRP A 132 14.85 0.32 -3.85
N ASP A 133 13.97 0.01 -4.82
CA ASP A 133 13.88 0.75 -6.07
C ASP A 133 12.96 1.96 -5.91
N VAL A 134 13.53 2.99 -5.30
CA VAL A 134 12.83 4.25 -5.02
C VAL A 134 12.40 4.96 -6.32
N ASP A 135 13.13 4.76 -7.41
CA ASP A 135 12.76 5.36 -8.71
C ASP A 135 11.53 4.68 -9.31
N ALA A 136 11.51 3.36 -9.37
CA ALA A 136 10.33 2.61 -9.82
C ALA A 136 9.10 2.89 -8.93
N MET A 137 9.32 3.06 -7.61
CA MET A 137 8.27 3.43 -6.68
C MET A 137 7.69 4.83 -6.97
N ALA A 138 8.56 5.81 -7.17
CA ALA A 138 8.15 7.17 -7.53
C ALA A 138 7.45 7.24 -8.89
N ASP A 139 7.94 6.50 -9.89
CA ASP A 139 7.33 6.42 -11.21
C ASP A 139 5.95 5.73 -11.16
N SER A 140 5.80 4.70 -10.34
CA SER A 140 4.50 4.03 -10.11
C SER A 140 3.49 4.96 -9.46
N ILE A 141 3.89 5.71 -8.41
CA ILE A 141 3.04 6.73 -7.80
C ILE A 141 2.66 7.78 -8.85
N TYR A 142 3.66 8.33 -9.57
CA TYR A 142 3.43 9.32 -10.61
C TYR A 142 2.44 8.83 -11.67
N GLY A 143 2.60 7.61 -12.15
CA GLY A 143 1.71 7.00 -13.14
C GLY A 143 0.26 6.95 -12.66
N LEU A 144 0.05 6.45 -11.43
CA LEU A 144 -1.29 6.30 -10.87
C LEU A 144 -1.98 7.64 -10.56
N ILE A 145 -1.24 8.67 -10.12
CA ILE A 145 -1.85 9.98 -9.84
C ILE A 145 -2.08 10.83 -11.09
N THR A 146 -1.29 10.59 -12.17
CA THR A 146 -1.31 11.43 -13.39
C THR A 146 -2.23 10.88 -14.46
N TYR A 147 -2.36 9.55 -14.57
CA TYR A 147 -3.14 8.89 -15.62
C TYR A 147 -4.43 8.26 -15.03
N PRO A 148 -5.58 8.96 -15.08
CA PRO A 148 -6.83 8.48 -14.46
C PRO A 148 -7.30 7.13 -14.98
N ALA A 149 -7.07 6.83 -16.26
CA ALA A 149 -7.43 5.55 -16.84
C ALA A 149 -6.63 4.38 -16.23
N LEU A 150 -5.34 4.60 -15.95
CA LEU A 150 -4.48 3.63 -15.29
C LEU A 150 -4.94 3.39 -13.84
N ALA A 151 -5.14 4.48 -13.08
CA ALA A 151 -5.62 4.38 -11.71
C ALA A 151 -6.97 3.66 -11.64
N LYS A 152 -7.90 4.00 -12.52
CA LYS A 152 -9.22 3.36 -12.61
C LYS A 152 -9.10 1.86 -12.88
N MET A 153 -8.28 1.46 -13.84
CA MET A 153 -8.08 0.06 -14.16
C MET A 153 -7.57 -0.75 -12.96
N PHE A 154 -6.52 -0.23 -12.26
CA PHE A 154 -5.98 -0.90 -11.09
C PHE A 154 -6.96 -0.92 -9.91
N SER A 155 -7.72 0.15 -9.67
CA SER A 155 -8.69 0.19 -8.58
C SER A 155 -9.88 -0.75 -8.81
N GLU A 156 -10.49 -0.73 -10.01
CA GLU A 156 -11.65 -1.57 -10.33
C GLU A 156 -11.29 -3.05 -10.35
N LYS A 157 -10.19 -3.39 -11.06
CA LYS A 157 -9.74 -4.79 -11.16
C LYS A 157 -9.19 -5.31 -9.83
N GLY A 158 -8.48 -4.47 -9.08
CA GLY A 158 -8.00 -4.83 -7.75
C GLY A 158 -9.14 -5.09 -6.77
N MET A 159 -10.17 -4.26 -6.78
CA MET A 159 -11.36 -4.47 -5.95
C MET A 159 -12.10 -5.76 -6.34
N GLU A 160 -12.25 -6.05 -7.64
CA GLU A 160 -12.84 -7.30 -8.14
C GLU A 160 -12.04 -8.52 -7.65
N GLU A 161 -10.70 -8.46 -7.79
CA GLU A 161 -9.78 -9.52 -7.36
C GLU A 161 -9.90 -9.81 -5.86
N VAL A 162 -9.81 -8.79 -5.02
CA VAL A 162 -9.87 -8.95 -3.56
C VAL A 162 -11.24 -9.46 -3.09
N ASN A 163 -12.32 -9.07 -3.75
CA ASN A 163 -13.66 -9.58 -3.43
C ASN A 163 -13.82 -11.09 -3.74
N ASN A 164 -12.97 -11.62 -4.62
CA ASN A 164 -12.91 -13.05 -4.95
C ASN A 164 -11.95 -13.85 -4.04
N LEU A 165 -11.09 -13.17 -3.26
CA LEU A 165 -10.23 -13.81 -2.25
C LEU A 165 -11.06 -14.17 -1.00
N LYS A 166 -11.67 -15.36 -1.01
CA LYS A 166 -12.49 -15.87 0.10
C LYS A 166 -11.73 -16.95 0.87
N TRP A 167 -11.79 -16.90 2.19
CA TRP A 167 -11.27 -17.95 3.07
C TRP A 167 -11.83 -19.32 2.73
N PHE A 168 -13.07 -19.39 2.26
CA PHE A 168 -13.70 -20.63 1.81
C PHE A 168 -12.91 -21.30 0.67
N ASN A 169 -12.40 -20.52 -0.28
CA ASN A 169 -11.62 -21.06 -1.39
C ASN A 169 -10.28 -21.66 -0.91
N ALA A 170 -9.63 -21.02 0.07
CA ALA A 170 -8.42 -21.55 0.69
C ALA A 170 -8.72 -22.84 1.47
N ALA A 171 -9.79 -22.87 2.27
CA ALA A 171 -10.22 -24.04 3.01
C ALA A 171 -10.56 -25.23 2.09
N THR A 172 -11.22 -24.97 0.95
CA THR A 172 -11.52 -26.01 -0.05
C THR A 172 -10.24 -26.62 -0.62
N LYS A 173 -9.26 -25.79 -1.02
CA LYS A 173 -7.97 -26.29 -1.52
C LYS A 173 -7.23 -27.16 -0.51
N ILE A 174 -7.24 -26.77 0.78
CA ILE A 174 -6.63 -27.54 1.85
C ILE A 174 -7.35 -28.89 2.00
N LYS A 175 -8.68 -28.90 1.99
CA LYS A 175 -9.50 -30.12 2.07
C LYS A 175 -9.17 -31.08 0.91
N ASP A 176 -9.04 -30.56 -0.31
CA ASP A 176 -8.71 -31.36 -1.49
C ASP A 176 -7.31 -32.01 -1.36
N VAL A 177 -6.32 -31.28 -0.81
CA VAL A 177 -4.98 -31.84 -0.53
C VAL A 177 -5.05 -32.96 0.51
N TYR A 178 -5.82 -32.81 1.59
CA TYR A 178 -6.02 -33.87 2.58
C TYR A 178 -6.68 -35.09 1.95
N GLN A 179 -7.71 -34.90 1.12
CA GLN A 179 -8.37 -36.02 0.45
C GLN A 179 -7.40 -36.81 -0.46
N GLN A 180 -6.59 -36.06 -1.26
CA GLN A 180 -5.56 -36.68 -2.11
C GLN A 180 -4.51 -37.45 -1.33
N ALA A 181 -4.11 -36.97 -0.15
CA ALA A 181 -3.17 -37.69 0.74
C ALA A 181 -3.77 -38.98 1.29
N ILE A 182 -5.03 -38.94 1.75
CA ILE A 182 -5.77 -40.13 2.24
C ILE A 182 -5.91 -41.17 1.12
N ASP A 183 -6.29 -40.75 -0.07
CA ASP A 183 -6.48 -41.66 -1.23
C ASP A 183 -5.17 -42.32 -1.66
N LYS A 184 -4.02 -41.66 -1.47
CA LYS A 184 -2.69 -42.23 -1.73
C LYS A 184 -2.27 -43.25 -0.66
N CYS A 185 -2.64 -43.02 0.62
CA CYS A 185 -2.32 -43.95 1.70
C CYS A 185 -3.16 -45.22 1.67
N ASN A 186 -4.33 -45.21 1.03
CA ASN A 186 -5.24 -46.34 0.92
C ASN A 186 -5.02 -47.20 -0.34
N LYS A 187 -4.01 -46.89 -1.12
CA LYS A 187 -3.51 -47.69 -2.26
C LYS A 187 -2.25 -48.42 -1.88
#